data_3bd99feaf62da2033371d65b76065830
#
_entry.id   3bd99feaf62da2033371d65b76065830
#
_cell.length_a   1.000
_cell.length_b   1.000
_cell.length_c   1.000
_cell.angle_alpha   90.00
_cell.angle_beta   90.00
_cell.angle_gamma   90.00
#
_symmetry.space_group_name_H-M   'P 1'
#
loop_
_entity.id
_entity.type
_entity.pdbx_description
1 polymer ?
#
loop_
_entity_poly.entity_id
_entity_poly.type
_entity_poly.pdbx_seq_one_letter_code
_entity_poly.pdbx_strand_id
1 'polypeptide(L)'
;MRRSYCVVNTSGRDDLLACLDAIRANHPEGVESEVLVLDNASDDGSADAVRAWIGRAGGFGERVRLLQRDRRAGKAENDTLLLREAAGELCLLLNEDSELRPGSVDALVDALDADPAAAAAGARLLDPRGTRLACAWRLPGLGTALAQALFLHRRLVTRSGGEATCEVGWVQSAAMLIRRTAAAEVGYLDPKFFVYSDETDLQKRLGDAGFSILFVPAAEAVHHEQLATDRGAGARRVTEFHRGRDLYMRKHHGRLAAAIARVLSAWSYVPRALAAIVLPGHSPGWYWLHARRALRPWRHEGLAEAAEAYNRRLTDAQARAAFNRVED
;
A
#
# COMPACT_ATOMS: atom_id res chain seq x y z
N MET A 1 14.37 -0.93 -21.14
CA MET A 1 12.93 -0.95 -20.77
C MET A 1 12.56 0.38 -20.15
N ARG A 2 11.46 1.01 -20.59
CA ARG A 2 10.92 2.21 -19.96
C ARG A 2 10.33 1.89 -18.59
N ARG A 3 10.54 2.79 -17.60
CA ARG A 3 10.07 2.61 -16.21
C ARG A 3 9.02 3.67 -15.87
N SER A 4 7.98 3.30 -15.12
CA SER A 4 7.00 4.26 -14.58
C SER A 4 7.01 4.19 -13.06
N TYR A 5 7.25 5.33 -12.41
CA TYR A 5 7.02 5.49 -10.98
C TYR A 5 5.56 5.86 -10.76
N CYS A 6 4.86 5.14 -9.92
CA CYS A 6 3.43 5.27 -9.69
C CYS A 6 3.19 5.63 -8.22
N VAL A 7 2.87 6.89 -7.94
CA VAL A 7 2.69 7.41 -6.58
C VAL A 7 1.24 7.84 -6.38
N VAL A 8 0.56 7.27 -5.38
CA VAL A 8 -0.77 7.70 -4.95
C VAL A 8 -0.62 8.57 -3.71
N ASN A 9 -1.23 9.76 -3.73
CA ASN A 9 -1.28 10.67 -2.60
C ASN A 9 -2.70 10.90 -2.10
N THR A 10 -2.86 10.93 -0.78
CA THR A 10 -4.11 11.34 -0.14
C THR A 10 -3.81 12.24 1.06
N SER A 11 -3.74 13.56 0.83
CA SER A 11 -3.47 14.58 1.85
C SER A 11 -2.16 14.33 2.64
N GLY A 12 -1.11 13.91 1.92
CA GLY A 12 0.25 13.70 2.46
C GLY A 12 1.27 14.61 1.77
N ARG A 13 1.00 15.93 1.69
CA ARG A 13 1.77 16.89 0.88
C ARG A 13 3.28 16.81 1.11
N ASP A 14 3.70 16.87 2.36
CA ASP A 14 5.13 17.03 2.67
C ASP A 14 5.90 15.72 2.41
N ASP A 15 5.28 14.56 2.69
CA ASP A 15 5.86 13.25 2.37
C ASP A 15 5.88 12.99 0.87
N LEU A 16 4.83 13.37 0.15
CA LEU A 16 4.82 13.29 -1.30
C LEU A 16 5.98 14.07 -1.92
N LEU A 17 6.28 15.27 -1.43
CA LEU A 17 7.42 16.05 -1.93
C LEU A 17 8.75 15.37 -1.60
N ALA A 18 8.91 14.79 -0.41
CA ALA A 18 10.09 14.01 -0.05
C ALA A 18 10.23 12.75 -0.92
N CYS A 19 9.13 12.05 -1.20
CA CYS A 19 9.09 10.91 -2.12
C CYS A 19 9.55 11.32 -3.53
N LEU A 20 9.06 12.44 -4.07
CA LEU A 20 9.46 12.95 -5.38
C LEU A 20 10.94 13.35 -5.42
N ASP A 21 11.46 13.97 -4.36
CA ASP A 21 12.88 14.29 -4.23
C ASP A 21 13.73 13.02 -4.16
N ALA A 22 13.29 11.99 -3.44
CA ALA A 22 13.96 10.70 -3.38
C ALA A 22 13.96 9.98 -4.74
N ILE A 23 12.86 10.01 -5.49
CA ILE A 23 12.79 9.47 -6.86
C ILE A 23 13.81 10.21 -7.74
N ARG A 24 13.81 11.55 -7.72
CA ARG A 24 14.73 12.36 -8.54
C ARG A 24 16.19 12.07 -8.20
N ALA A 25 16.53 11.96 -6.92
CA ALA A 25 17.90 11.75 -6.47
C ALA A 25 18.42 10.34 -6.77
N ASN A 26 17.53 9.34 -6.82
CA ASN A 26 17.89 7.92 -6.94
C ASN A 26 17.42 7.29 -8.26
N HIS A 27 16.94 8.11 -9.20
CA HIS A 27 16.61 7.64 -10.54
C HIS A 27 17.89 7.30 -11.31
N PRO A 28 18.01 6.09 -11.91
CA PRO A 28 19.19 5.70 -12.67
C PRO A 28 19.41 6.59 -13.89
N GLU A 29 20.65 7.03 -14.10
CA GLU A 29 21.02 7.87 -15.25
C GLU A 29 20.81 7.14 -16.58
N GLY A 30 20.44 7.88 -17.62
CA GLY A 30 20.27 7.33 -18.97
C GLY A 30 19.07 6.44 -19.18
N VAL A 31 18.23 6.22 -18.16
CA VAL A 31 17.02 5.40 -18.25
C VAL A 31 15.81 6.24 -18.61
N GLU A 32 15.08 5.84 -19.64
CA GLU A 32 13.79 6.45 -19.97
C GLU A 32 12.76 6.13 -18.90
N SER A 33 12.16 7.18 -18.33
CA SER A 33 11.18 7.01 -17.26
C SER A 33 10.15 8.13 -17.25
N GLU A 34 9.04 7.86 -16.56
CA GLU A 34 8.02 8.84 -16.18
C GLU A 34 7.67 8.68 -14.70
N VAL A 35 7.12 9.73 -14.12
CA VAL A 35 6.58 9.72 -12.75
C VAL A 35 5.11 10.10 -12.85
N LEU A 36 4.24 9.18 -12.47
CA LEU A 36 2.80 9.39 -12.39
C LEU A 36 2.42 9.65 -10.93
N VAL A 37 1.98 10.85 -10.64
CA VAL A 37 1.46 11.24 -9.33
C VAL A 37 -0.05 11.32 -9.43
N LEU A 38 -0.76 10.49 -8.65
CA LEU A 38 -2.20 10.56 -8.55
C LEU A 38 -2.59 11.22 -7.23
N ASP A 39 -3.18 12.41 -7.34
CA ASP A 39 -3.78 13.10 -6.20
C ASP A 39 -5.24 12.64 -6.02
N ASN A 40 -5.51 11.97 -4.91
CA ASN A 40 -6.77 11.32 -4.58
C ASN A 40 -7.74 12.31 -3.89
N ALA A 41 -8.05 13.43 -4.54
CA ALA A 41 -8.87 14.52 -4.02
C ALA A 41 -8.37 15.03 -2.65
N SER A 42 -7.10 15.42 -2.59
CA SER A 42 -6.49 15.99 -1.39
C SER A 42 -6.99 17.41 -1.11
N ASP A 43 -7.02 17.78 0.16
CA ASP A 43 -7.48 19.09 0.65
C ASP A 43 -6.39 19.88 1.39
N ASP A 44 -5.14 19.40 1.33
CA ASP A 44 -3.96 19.98 2.00
C ASP A 44 -3.05 20.81 1.08
N GLY A 45 -3.47 21.04 -0.17
CA GLY A 45 -2.67 21.76 -1.17
C GLY A 45 -1.62 20.91 -1.89
N SER A 46 -1.67 19.58 -1.76
CA SER A 46 -0.74 18.64 -2.41
C SER A 46 -0.62 18.87 -3.90
N ALA A 47 -1.74 19.04 -4.62
CA ALA A 47 -1.72 19.20 -6.08
C ALA A 47 -0.97 20.45 -6.52
N ASP A 48 -1.15 21.59 -5.84
CA ASP A 48 -0.44 22.83 -6.13
C ASP A 48 1.04 22.74 -5.75
N ALA A 49 1.36 22.04 -4.66
CA ALA A 49 2.73 21.78 -4.26
C ALA A 49 3.48 20.92 -5.30
N VAL A 50 2.83 19.91 -5.88
CA VAL A 50 3.40 19.09 -6.97
C VAL A 50 3.64 19.95 -8.23
N ARG A 51 2.69 20.81 -8.64
CA ARG A 51 2.87 21.72 -9.78
C ARG A 51 4.07 22.65 -9.55
N ALA A 52 4.19 23.22 -8.36
CA ALA A 52 5.31 24.06 -7.99
C ALA A 52 6.65 23.27 -7.96
N TRP A 53 6.63 22.01 -7.52
CA TRP A 53 7.79 21.12 -7.54
C TRP A 53 8.23 20.81 -8.97
N ILE A 54 7.31 20.49 -9.88
CA ILE A 54 7.57 20.24 -11.31
C ILE A 54 8.30 21.46 -11.92
N GLY A 55 7.82 22.67 -11.66
CA GLY A 55 8.44 23.90 -12.17
C GLY A 55 9.87 24.15 -11.67
N ARG A 56 10.23 23.61 -10.49
CA ARG A 56 11.58 23.74 -9.89
C ARG A 56 12.51 22.57 -10.20
N ALA A 57 11.98 21.43 -10.63
CA ALA A 57 12.76 20.20 -10.83
C ALA A 57 13.58 20.18 -12.14
N GLY A 58 13.54 21.26 -12.93
CA GLY A 58 14.24 21.34 -14.22
C GLY A 58 13.77 20.26 -15.20
N GLY A 59 14.66 19.73 -16.02
CA GLY A 59 14.31 18.70 -17.01
C GLY A 59 13.74 17.41 -16.42
N PHE A 60 13.93 17.12 -15.12
CA PHE A 60 13.27 15.99 -14.47
C PHE A 60 11.77 16.25 -14.29
N GLY A 61 11.36 17.50 -14.11
CA GLY A 61 9.94 17.89 -14.00
C GLY A 61 9.12 17.50 -15.23
N GLU A 62 9.72 17.51 -16.42
CA GLU A 62 9.05 17.12 -17.68
C GLU A 62 8.63 15.65 -17.71
N ARG A 63 9.21 14.82 -16.84
CA ARG A 63 8.85 13.39 -16.68
C ARG A 63 7.65 13.19 -15.76
N VAL A 64 7.21 14.22 -15.03
CA VAL A 64 6.17 14.10 -13.99
C VAL A 64 4.81 14.49 -14.55
N ARG A 65 3.86 13.59 -14.42
CA ARG A 65 2.46 13.77 -14.79
C ARG A 65 1.59 13.73 -13.53
N LEU A 66 0.91 14.83 -13.23
CA LEU A 66 -0.06 14.90 -12.14
C LEU A 66 -1.46 14.53 -12.66
N LEU A 67 -2.03 13.49 -12.10
CA LEU A 67 -3.41 13.03 -12.29
C LEU A 67 -4.21 13.45 -11.05
N GLN A 68 -5.29 14.20 -11.23
CA GLN A 68 -6.13 14.62 -10.12
C GLN A 68 -7.49 13.94 -10.20
N ARG A 69 -7.95 13.43 -9.07
CA ARG A 69 -9.31 12.91 -8.93
C ARG A 69 -10.23 14.00 -8.35
N ASP A 70 -11.48 13.92 -8.73
CA ASP A 70 -12.57 14.74 -8.21
C ASP A 70 -13.21 14.15 -6.95
N ARG A 71 -12.87 12.90 -6.61
CA ARG A 71 -13.34 12.16 -5.44
C ARG A 71 -12.25 11.27 -4.85
N ARG A 72 -12.32 11.00 -3.56
CA ARG A 72 -11.49 9.98 -2.90
C ARG A 72 -11.94 8.59 -3.28
N ALA A 73 -11.00 7.78 -3.75
CA ALA A 73 -11.19 6.37 -4.05
C ALA A 73 -10.23 5.49 -3.23
N GLY A 74 -10.44 4.17 -3.27
CA GLY A 74 -9.56 3.22 -2.63
C GLY A 74 -8.21 3.10 -3.33
N LYS A 75 -7.20 2.60 -2.58
CA LYS A 75 -5.84 2.39 -3.10
C LYS A 75 -5.86 1.46 -4.31
N ALA A 76 -6.60 0.35 -4.27
CA ALA A 76 -6.71 -0.59 -5.39
C ALA A 76 -7.21 0.07 -6.69
N GLU A 77 -8.18 0.97 -6.60
CA GLU A 77 -8.70 1.71 -7.76
C GLU A 77 -7.65 2.71 -8.28
N ASN A 78 -6.95 3.39 -7.39
CA ASN A 78 -5.94 4.38 -7.74
C ASN A 78 -4.69 3.72 -8.36
N ASP A 79 -4.16 2.66 -7.76
CA ASP A 79 -3.01 1.91 -8.31
C ASP A 79 -3.37 1.28 -9.67
N THR A 80 -4.61 0.78 -9.83
CA THR A 80 -5.10 0.27 -11.13
C THR A 80 -5.11 1.38 -12.18
N LEU A 81 -5.56 2.58 -11.83
CA LEU A 81 -5.54 3.72 -12.75
C LEU A 81 -4.11 4.06 -13.16
N LEU A 82 -3.17 4.14 -12.21
CA LEU A 82 -1.77 4.42 -12.51
C LEU A 82 -1.14 3.34 -13.38
N LEU A 83 -1.38 2.05 -13.12
CA LEU A 83 -0.88 0.95 -13.93
C LEU A 83 -1.43 0.96 -15.37
N ARG A 84 -2.66 1.44 -15.58
CA ARG A 84 -3.27 1.58 -16.91
C ARG A 84 -2.73 2.79 -17.67
N GLU A 85 -2.48 3.89 -16.97
CA GLU A 85 -1.94 5.14 -17.50
C GLU A 85 -0.44 5.07 -17.77
N ALA A 86 0.27 4.14 -17.14
CA ALA A 86 1.70 3.96 -17.25
C ALA A 86 2.10 3.52 -18.66
N ALA A 87 3.11 4.18 -19.23
CA ALA A 87 3.72 3.81 -20.51
C ALA A 87 4.90 2.84 -20.32
N GLY A 88 5.44 2.71 -19.10
CA GLY A 88 6.54 1.81 -18.79
C GLY A 88 6.13 0.33 -18.79
N GLU A 89 7.06 -0.53 -19.12
CA GLU A 89 6.90 -1.98 -19.03
C GLU A 89 6.99 -2.45 -17.57
N LEU A 90 7.82 -1.75 -16.78
CA LEU A 90 7.98 -1.94 -15.36
C LEU A 90 7.41 -0.73 -14.61
N CYS A 91 6.51 -0.99 -13.68
CA CYS A 91 5.86 0.03 -12.86
C CYS A 91 6.29 -0.13 -11.40
N LEU A 92 6.90 0.91 -10.82
CA LEU A 92 7.25 0.95 -9.41
C LEU A 92 6.10 1.63 -8.64
N LEU A 93 5.31 0.83 -7.94
CA LEU A 93 4.30 1.32 -7.02
C LEU A 93 4.99 1.83 -5.75
N LEU A 94 4.70 3.07 -5.38
CA LEU A 94 5.22 3.74 -4.20
C LEU A 94 4.07 4.38 -3.41
N ASN A 95 4.13 4.28 -2.10
CA ASN A 95 3.32 5.15 -1.26
C ASN A 95 3.93 6.56 -1.24
N GLU A 96 3.12 7.58 -1.00
CA GLU A 96 3.58 8.98 -0.87
C GLU A 96 4.60 9.19 0.26
N ASP A 97 4.57 8.32 1.28
CA ASP A 97 5.44 8.35 2.45
C ASP A 97 6.62 7.36 2.34
N SER A 98 7.01 7.02 1.10
CA SER A 98 8.15 6.12 0.83
C SER A 98 9.28 6.85 0.13
N GLU A 99 10.51 6.75 0.66
CA GLU A 99 11.72 7.32 0.11
C GLU A 99 12.68 6.22 -0.36
N LEU A 100 12.92 6.15 -1.66
CA LEU A 100 13.88 5.22 -2.26
C LEU A 100 15.30 5.51 -1.80
N ARG A 101 16.08 4.46 -1.55
CA ARG A 101 17.52 4.56 -1.30
C ARG A 101 18.32 4.38 -2.61
N PRO A 102 19.59 4.86 -2.64
CA PRO A 102 20.46 4.69 -3.80
C PRO A 102 20.57 3.23 -4.25
N GLY A 103 20.51 3.00 -5.57
CA GLY A 103 20.63 1.67 -6.18
C GLY A 103 19.39 0.77 -6.05
N SER A 104 18.34 1.19 -5.32
CA SER A 104 17.17 0.34 -5.07
C SER A 104 16.39 0.00 -6.33
N VAL A 105 16.27 0.95 -7.26
CA VAL A 105 15.55 0.74 -8.52
C VAL A 105 16.28 -0.29 -9.39
N ASP A 106 17.60 -0.18 -9.49
CA ASP A 106 18.40 -1.12 -10.27
C ASP A 106 18.36 -2.52 -9.67
N ALA A 107 18.49 -2.64 -8.34
CA ALA A 107 18.40 -3.93 -7.66
C ALA A 107 17.04 -4.63 -7.88
N LEU A 108 15.93 -3.89 -7.92
CA LEU A 108 14.61 -4.44 -8.23
C LEU A 108 14.51 -4.88 -9.69
N VAL A 109 15.06 -4.10 -10.62
CA VAL A 109 15.06 -4.43 -12.04
C VAL A 109 15.93 -5.65 -12.31
N ASP A 110 17.16 -5.68 -11.78
CA ASP A 110 18.08 -6.79 -11.93
C ASP A 110 17.47 -8.10 -11.40
N ALA A 111 16.73 -8.04 -10.29
CA ALA A 111 16.06 -9.22 -9.76
C ALA A 111 14.94 -9.73 -10.68
N LEU A 112 14.14 -8.84 -11.29
CA LEU A 112 13.15 -9.25 -12.28
C LEU A 112 13.78 -9.75 -13.58
N ASP A 113 14.87 -9.14 -14.03
CA ASP A 113 15.57 -9.55 -15.26
C ASP A 113 16.25 -10.91 -15.10
N ALA A 114 16.74 -11.22 -13.88
CA ALA A 114 17.32 -12.51 -13.54
C ALA A 114 16.29 -13.64 -13.43
N ASP A 115 15.02 -13.32 -13.15
CA ASP A 115 13.91 -14.28 -13.09
C ASP A 115 12.74 -13.84 -13.98
N PRO A 116 12.68 -14.30 -15.25
CA PRO A 116 11.59 -13.98 -16.16
C PRO A 116 10.20 -14.46 -15.69
N ALA A 117 10.13 -15.44 -14.78
CA ALA A 117 8.89 -15.90 -14.17
C ALA A 117 8.40 -14.96 -13.05
N ALA A 118 9.25 -14.07 -12.55
CA ALA A 118 8.84 -13.12 -11.53
C ALA A 118 8.01 -11.97 -12.12
N ALA A 119 6.79 -11.78 -11.60
CA ALA A 119 5.93 -10.68 -11.97
C ALA A 119 6.17 -9.42 -11.14
N ALA A 120 6.61 -9.57 -9.88
CA ALA A 120 6.84 -8.45 -8.98
C ALA A 120 8.04 -8.68 -8.06
N ALA A 121 8.67 -7.57 -7.66
CA ALA A 121 9.80 -7.53 -6.74
C ALA A 121 9.58 -6.39 -5.72
N GLY A 122 9.61 -6.71 -4.43
CA GLY A 122 9.45 -5.74 -3.34
C GLY A 122 10.77 -5.43 -2.65
N ALA A 123 10.97 -4.16 -2.34
CA ALA A 123 12.13 -3.67 -1.59
C ALA A 123 12.02 -4.02 -0.09
N ARG A 124 13.17 -4.02 0.60
CA ARG A 124 13.24 -3.95 2.05
C ARG A 124 12.75 -2.59 2.52
N LEU A 125 11.79 -2.58 3.44
CA LEU A 125 11.32 -1.35 4.06
C LEU A 125 12.04 -1.11 5.37
N LEU A 126 12.39 0.15 5.60
CA LEU A 126 13.02 0.64 6.81
C LEU A 126 12.12 1.71 7.44
N ASP A 127 12.09 1.79 8.76
CA ASP A 127 11.54 2.97 9.42
C ASP A 127 12.50 4.18 9.29
N PRO A 128 12.09 5.41 9.65
CA PRO A 128 12.97 6.59 9.58
C PRO A 128 14.25 6.50 10.45
N ARG A 129 14.30 5.54 11.38
CA ARG A 129 15.48 5.26 12.21
C ARG A 129 16.41 4.21 11.59
N GLY A 130 16.05 3.68 10.41
CA GLY A 130 16.77 2.62 9.73
C GLY A 130 16.47 1.21 10.26
N THR A 131 15.44 1.04 11.10
CA THR A 131 15.02 -0.28 11.58
C THR A 131 14.25 -1.02 10.50
N ARG A 132 14.57 -2.28 10.29
CA ARG A 132 13.90 -3.12 9.30
C ARG A 132 12.45 -3.38 9.67
N LEU A 133 11.55 -3.08 8.75
CA LEU A 133 10.13 -3.39 8.86
C LEU A 133 9.82 -4.78 8.28
N ALA A 134 8.76 -5.41 8.79
CA ALA A 134 8.23 -6.60 8.15
C ALA A 134 7.46 -6.18 6.88
N CYS A 135 7.91 -6.59 5.70
CA CYS A 135 7.38 -6.14 4.40
C CYS A 135 7.19 -7.28 3.37
N ALA A 136 7.51 -8.52 3.73
CA ALA A 136 7.30 -9.71 2.90
C ALA A 136 6.82 -10.89 3.72
N TRP A 137 5.87 -11.67 3.19
CA TRP A 137 5.22 -12.75 3.92
C TRP A 137 4.80 -13.92 3.01
N ARG A 138 4.39 -15.02 3.64
CA ARG A 138 3.57 -16.05 2.99
C ARG A 138 2.16 -15.54 2.76
N LEU A 139 1.49 -16.03 1.73
CA LEU A 139 0.08 -15.70 1.48
C LEU A 139 -0.82 -16.08 2.66
N PRO A 140 -1.83 -15.25 2.99
CA PRO A 140 -2.75 -15.55 4.06
C PRO A 140 -3.58 -16.81 3.78
N GLY A 141 -3.76 -17.63 4.83
CA GLY A 141 -4.55 -18.85 4.82
C GLY A 141 -4.78 -19.35 6.25
N LEU A 142 -5.42 -20.50 6.43
CA LEU A 142 -5.68 -21.05 7.76
C LEU A 142 -4.38 -21.39 8.51
N GLY A 143 -3.36 -21.90 7.81
CA GLY A 143 -2.05 -22.21 8.42
C GLY A 143 -1.35 -20.96 8.95
N THR A 144 -1.36 -19.86 8.19
CA THR A 144 -0.77 -18.58 8.64
C THR A 144 -1.60 -17.93 9.75
N ALA A 145 -2.93 -18.08 9.72
CA ALA A 145 -3.80 -17.61 10.79
C ALA A 145 -3.56 -18.40 12.09
N LEU A 146 -3.36 -19.71 12.02
CA LEU A 146 -2.98 -20.54 13.16
C LEU A 146 -1.60 -20.18 13.69
N ALA A 147 -0.60 -20.00 12.82
CA ALA A 147 0.73 -19.55 13.22
C ALA A 147 0.68 -18.20 13.95
N GLN A 148 -0.19 -17.27 13.50
CA GLN A 148 -0.43 -16.00 14.20
C GLN A 148 -1.08 -16.21 15.57
N ALA A 149 -2.08 -17.08 15.68
CA ALA A 149 -2.77 -17.40 16.93
C ALA A 149 -1.84 -18.04 17.97
N LEU A 150 -0.84 -18.80 17.52
CA LEU A 150 0.20 -19.43 18.33
C LEU A 150 1.45 -18.55 18.53
N PHE A 151 1.44 -17.28 18.10
CA PHE A 151 2.57 -16.33 18.18
C PHE A 151 3.83 -16.74 17.40
N LEU A 152 3.68 -17.65 16.44
CA LEU A 152 4.77 -18.16 15.59
C LEU A 152 4.90 -17.39 14.27
N HIS A 153 4.13 -16.32 14.05
CA HIS A 153 4.05 -15.60 12.76
C HIS A 153 5.40 -15.07 12.28
N ARG A 154 6.25 -14.56 13.18
CA ARG A 154 7.58 -14.05 12.81
C ARG A 154 8.49 -15.15 12.23
N ARG A 155 8.36 -16.39 12.71
CA ARG A 155 9.17 -17.52 12.25
C ARG A 155 8.60 -18.20 11.02
N LEU A 156 7.27 -18.38 10.98
CA LEU A 156 6.60 -19.22 9.98
C LEU A 156 5.96 -18.41 8.84
N VAL A 157 5.66 -17.14 9.03
CA VAL A 157 4.90 -16.32 8.06
C VAL A 157 5.73 -15.20 7.48
N THR A 158 6.46 -14.43 8.31
CA THR A 158 7.32 -13.33 7.84
C THR A 158 8.52 -13.87 7.06
N ARG A 159 8.83 -13.25 5.92
CA ARG A 159 9.88 -13.65 4.99
C ARG A 159 10.93 -12.58 4.74
N SER A 160 10.72 -11.37 5.23
CA SER A 160 11.60 -10.19 5.01
C SER A 160 12.85 -10.14 5.91
N GLY A 161 13.19 -11.21 6.62
CA GLY A 161 14.34 -11.23 7.55
C GLY A 161 15.69 -11.60 6.91
N GLY A 162 15.71 -12.10 5.68
CA GLY A 162 16.91 -12.58 4.99
C GLY A 162 17.72 -11.47 4.31
N GLU A 163 18.96 -11.82 3.88
CA GLU A 163 19.85 -10.91 3.13
C GLU A 163 19.95 -11.28 1.64
N ALA A 164 19.39 -12.40 1.23
CA ALA A 164 19.35 -12.84 -0.16
C ALA A 164 17.96 -12.62 -0.77
N THR A 165 17.93 -12.30 -2.06
CA THR A 165 16.69 -12.30 -2.85
C THR A 165 16.04 -13.67 -2.77
N CYS A 166 14.74 -13.71 -2.50
CA CYS A 166 13.99 -14.94 -2.37
C CYS A 166 12.54 -14.80 -2.81
N GLU A 167 11.95 -15.91 -3.24
CA GLU A 167 10.53 -15.98 -3.53
C GLU A 167 9.72 -15.93 -2.23
N VAL A 168 8.62 -15.18 -2.28
CA VAL A 168 7.70 -14.96 -1.17
C VAL A 168 6.26 -15.06 -1.63
N GLY A 169 5.31 -15.14 -0.69
CA GLY A 169 3.91 -15.14 -1.05
C GLY A 169 3.41 -13.76 -1.50
N TRP A 170 3.87 -12.70 -0.83
CA TRP A 170 3.55 -11.33 -1.18
C TRP A 170 4.48 -10.33 -0.48
N VAL A 171 4.63 -9.16 -1.07
CA VAL A 171 5.37 -8.00 -0.56
C VAL A 171 4.45 -6.79 -0.45
N GLN A 172 4.79 -5.86 0.43
CA GLN A 172 4.06 -4.61 0.60
C GLN A 172 4.31 -3.66 -0.58
N SER A 173 3.25 -3.03 -1.09
CA SER A 173 3.32 -2.14 -2.26
C SER A 173 3.84 -0.73 -1.95
N ALA A 174 4.36 -0.50 -0.75
CA ALA A 174 5.03 0.76 -0.40
C ALA A 174 6.29 1.03 -1.25
N ALA A 175 6.96 -0.04 -1.74
CA ALA A 175 8.00 0.02 -2.76
C ALA A 175 8.06 -1.33 -3.51
N MET A 176 7.20 -1.50 -4.52
CA MET A 176 7.05 -2.73 -5.28
C MET A 176 7.13 -2.47 -6.79
N LEU A 177 8.14 -3.03 -7.44
CA LEU A 177 8.24 -3.06 -8.89
C LEU A 177 7.42 -4.22 -9.45
N ILE A 178 6.59 -3.95 -10.46
CA ILE A 178 5.73 -4.95 -11.10
C ILE A 178 5.82 -4.87 -12.61
N ARG A 179 5.80 -6.03 -13.28
CA ARG A 179 5.60 -6.09 -14.73
C ARG A 179 4.18 -5.69 -15.06
N ARG A 180 4.00 -4.60 -15.80
CA ARG A 180 2.67 -4.08 -16.17
C ARG A 180 1.83 -5.09 -16.93
N THR A 181 2.45 -5.89 -17.80
CA THR A 181 1.79 -6.95 -18.56
C THR A 181 1.23 -8.04 -17.66
N ALA A 182 1.98 -8.49 -16.65
CA ALA A 182 1.51 -9.48 -15.68
C ALA A 182 0.34 -8.93 -14.83
N ALA A 183 0.42 -7.66 -14.40
CA ALA A 183 -0.69 -7.03 -13.70
C ALA A 183 -1.96 -6.95 -14.57
N ALA A 184 -1.80 -6.64 -15.86
CA ALA A 184 -2.92 -6.60 -16.82
C ALA A 184 -3.53 -7.99 -17.06
N GLU A 185 -2.71 -9.02 -17.17
CA GLU A 185 -3.13 -10.42 -17.39
C GLU A 185 -4.08 -10.90 -16.29
N VAL A 186 -3.78 -10.54 -15.03
CA VAL A 186 -4.65 -10.92 -13.90
C VAL A 186 -5.74 -9.88 -13.59
N GLY A 187 -5.92 -8.85 -14.43
CA GLY A 187 -7.00 -7.86 -14.32
C GLY A 187 -6.74 -6.73 -13.33
N TYR A 188 -5.47 -6.43 -13.02
CA TYR A 188 -5.03 -5.38 -12.07
C TYR A 188 -5.52 -5.64 -10.63
N LEU A 189 -5.56 -4.59 -9.79
CA LEU A 189 -6.06 -4.69 -8.42
C LEU A 189 -7.60 -4.76 -8.40
N ASP A 190 -8.17 -5.53 -7.46
CA ASP A 190 -9.63 -5.65 -7.31
C ASP A 190 -10.18 -4.46 -6.50
N PRO A 191 -11.02 -3.59 -7.10
CA PRO A 191 -11.53 -2.38 -6.43
C PRO A 191 -12.45 -2.66 -5.22
N LYS A 192 -12.83 -3.93 -4.99
CA LYS A 192 -13.53 -4.32 -3.76
C LYS A 192 -12.67 -4.15 -2.51
N PHE A 193 -11.34 -4.16 -2.66
CA PHE A 193 -10.40 -3.80 -1.59
C PHE A 193 -10.18 -2.30 -1.61
N PHE A 194 -10.71 -1.60 -0.63
CA PHE A 194 -10.50 -0.15 -0.54
C PHE A 194 -9.04 0.18 -0.26
N VAL A 195 -8.46 -0.45 0.75
CA VAL A 195 -7.04 -0.46 1.11
C VAL A 195 -6.79 -1.66 2.02
N TYR A 196 -5.55 -2.13 2.08
CA TYR A 196 -5.11 -3.37 2.74
C TYR A 196 -5.65 -4.64 2.06
N SER A 197 -4.76 -5.59 1.88
CA SER A 197 -4.97 -6.84 1.17
C SER A 197 -5.27 -6.70 -0.33
N ASP A 198 -5.32 -5.51 -0.88
CA ASP A 198 -5.41 -5.22 -2.30
C ASP A 198 -4.17 -5.75 -3.04
N GLU A 199 -2.98 -5.40 -2.58
CA GLU A 199 -1.72 -5.94 -3.09
C GLU A 199 -1.56 -7.42 -2.80
N THR A 200 -2.08 -7.92 -1.66
CA THR A 200 -2.04 -9.35 -1.33
C THR A 200 -2.91 -10.16 -2.27
N ASP A 201 -4.11 -9.64 -2.62
CA ASP A 201 -5.02 -10.24 -3.60
C ASP A 201 -4.41 -10.27 -5.01
N LEU A 202 -3.81 -9.16 -5.45
CA LEU A 202 -3.12 -9.08 -6.73
C LEU A 202 -2.02 -10.14 -6.82
N GLN A 203 -1.14 -10.21 -5.83
CA GLN A 203 0.00 -11.12 -5.81
C GLN A 203 -0.43 -12.59 -5.67
N LYS A 204 -1.54 -12.87 -4.98
CA LYS A 204 -2.16 -14.20 -4.98
C LYS A 204 -2.61 -14.61 -6.39
N ARG A 205 -3.28 -13.70 -7.12
CA ARG A 205 -3.73 -13.98 -8.50
C ARG A 205 -2.56 -14.11 -9.47
N LEU A 206 -1.48 -13.34 -9.28
CA LEU A 206 -0.23 -13.53 -10.03
C LEU A 206 0.36 -14.92 -9.78
N GLY A 207 0.44 -15.36 -8.51
CA GLY A 207 0.90 -16.69 -8.17
C GLY A 207 0.02 -17.80 -8.76
N ASP A 208 -1.32 -17.62 -8.80
CA ASP A 208 -2.25 -18.56 -9.42
C ASP A 208 -2.09 -18.63 -10.96
N ALA A 209 -1.62 -17.54 -11.57
CA ALA A 209 -1.26 -17.49 -12.99
C ALA A 209 0.15 -18.05 -13.31
N GLY A 210 0.88 -18.52 -12.28
CA GLY A 210 2.20 -19.14 -12.43
C GLY A 210 3.39 -18.19 -12.30
N PHE A 211 3.16 -16.93 -11.91
CA PHE A 211 4.24 -15.98 -11.65
C PHE A 211 4.79 -16.11 -10.23
N SER A 212 6.09 -15.83 -10.07
CA SER A 212 6.72 -15.67 -8.76
C SER A 212 6.72 -14.21 -8.30
N ILE A 213 6.83 -14.02 -6.98
CA ILE A 213 6.96 -12.73 -6.31
C ILE A 213 8.28 -12.74 -5.53
N LEU A 214 9.11 -11.73 -5.73
CA LEU A 214 10.43 -11.65 -5.11
C LEU A 214 10.47 -10.63 -3.97
N PHE A 215 11.15 -10.97 -2.89
CA PHE A 215 11.66 -10.02 -1.92
C PHE A 215 13.14 -9.75 -2.22
N VAL A 216 13.50 -8.48 -2.41
CA VAL A 216 14.84 -8.05 -2.83
C VAL A 216 15.45 -7.18 -1.73
N PRO A 217 16.22 -7.77 -0.78
CA PRO A 217 16.78 -7.03 0.34
C PRO A 217 17.88 -6.03 -0.02
N ALA A 218 18.48 -6.14 -1.23
CA ALA A 218 19.43 -5.17 -1.75
C ALA A 218 18.77 -3.84 -2.19
N ALA A 219 17.46 -3.87 -2.49
CA ALA A 219 16.65 -2.67 -2.69
C ALA A 219 16.09 -2.21 -1.35
N GLU A 220 16.26 -0.95 -1.01
CA GLU A 220 15.78 -0.39 0.26
C GLU A 220 14.94 0.87 0.03
N ALA A 221 13.88 1.02 0.82
CA ALA A 221 13.10 2.25 0.89
C ALA A 221 12.77 2.57 2.35
N VAL A 222 12.82 3.84 2.73
CA VAL A 222 12.28 4.30 4.02
C VAL A 222 10.78 4.45 3.84
N HIS A 223 10.01 3.91 4.77
CA HIS A 223 8.55 4.03 4.79
C HIS A 223 8.15 4.66 6.12
N HIS A 224 7.61 5.87 6.05
CA HIS A 224 7.34 6.67 7.24
C HIS A 224 6.13 6.18 8.04
N GLU A 225 5.30 5.29 7.45
CA GLU A 225 4.12 4.71 8.11
C GLU A 225 3.26 5.77 8.82
N GLN A 226 2.86 6.84 8.12
CA GLN A 226 1.96 7.87 8.66
C GLN A 226 0.69 7.33 9.31
N LEU A 227 0.41 6.07 9.06
CA LEU A 227 -0.67 5.32 9.68
C LEU A 227 -0.67 5.38 11.23
N ALA A 228 0.43 5.75 11.86
CA ALA A 228 0.57 5.82 13.31
C ALA A 228 0.16 7.17 13.92
N THR A 229 0.12 8.25 13.15
CA THR A 229 0.00 9.62 13.68
C THR A 229 -1.43 10.12 13.87
N ASP A 230 -2.40 9.65 13.08
CA ASP A 230 -3.80 10.07 13.22
C ASP A 230 -4.58 9.11 14.13
N ARG A 231 -4.72 9.47 15.41
CA ARG A 231 -5.53 8.71 16.38
C ARG A 231 -7.02 8.63 16.00
N GLY A 232 -7.55 9.61 15.27
CA GLY A 232 -8.93 9.62 14.81
C GLY A 232 -9.18 8.61 13.68
N ALA A 233 -8.23 8.49 12.73
CA ALA A 233 -8.29 7.51 11.66
C ALA A 233 -7.90 6.10 12.13
N GLY A 234 -7.18 5.95 13.23
CA GLY A 234 -6.65 4.67 13.69
C GLY A 234 -7.70 3.57 13.83
N ALA A 235 -8.88 3.87 14.42
CA ALA A 235 -9.95 2.88 14.55
C ALA A 235 -10.55 2.48 13.19
N ARG A 236 -10.69 3.42 12.23
CA ARG A 236 -11.17 3.16 10.88
C ARG A 236 -10.17 2.33 10.09
N ARG A 237 -8.87 2.59 10.25
CA ARG A 237 -7.78 1.80 9.66
C ARG A 237 -7.79 0.36 10.16
N VAL A 238 -7.92 0.16 11.47
CA VAL A 238 -8.07 -1.18 12.07
C VAL A 238 -9.28 -1.91 11.50
N THR A 239 -10.41 -1.21 11.33
CA THR A 239 -11.61 -1.77 10.71
C THR A 239 -11.32 -2.21 9.28
N GLU A 240 -10.73 -1.32 8.46
CA GLU A 240 -10.44 -1.59 7.05
C GLU A 240 -9.43 -2.73 6.88
N PHE A 241 -8.38 -2.77 7.71
CA PHE A 241 -7.42 -3.88 7.74
C PHE A 241 -8.10 -5.24 7.96
N HIS A 242 -9.02 -5.33 8.93
CA HIS A 242 -9.75 -6.58 9.19
C HIS A 242 -10.79 -6.90 8.11
N ARG A 243 -11.36 -5.89 7.45
CA ARG A 243 -12.26 -6.07 6.30
C ARG A 243 -11.50 -6.61 5.09
N GLY A 244 -10.38 -6.01 4.71
CA GLY A 244 -9.54 -6.46 3.62
C GLY A 244 -9.12 -7.92 3.82
N ARG A 245 -8.68 -8.26 5.04
CA ARG A 245 -8.30 -9.62 5.38
C ARG A 245 -9.48 -10.61 5.33
N ASP A 246 -10.67 -10.23 5.81
CA ASP A 246 -11.88 -11.08 5.73
C ASP A 246 -12.32 -11.27 4.27
N LEU A 247 -12.28 -10.20 3.47
CA LEU A 247 -12.61 -10.25 2.05
C LEU A 247 -11.65 -11.17 1.29
N TYR A 248 -10.33 -11.05 1.52
CA TYR A 248 -9.32 -11.93 0.96
C TYR A 248 -9.59 -13.41 1.31
N MET A 249 -9.82 -13.70 2.59
CA MET A 249 -10.10 -15.06 3.04
C MET A 249 -11.39 -15.62 2.44
N ARG A 250 -12.44 -14.82 2.30
CA ARG A 250 -13.69 -15.23 1.64
C ARG A 250 -13.49 -15.50 0.15
N LYS A 251 -12.73 -14.64 -0.54
CA LYS A 251 -12.47 -14.73 -1.97
C LYS A 251 -11.66 -15.98 -2.32
N HIS A 252 -10.59 -16.24 -1.58
CA HIS A 252 -9.62 -17.29 -1.92
C HIS A 252 -9.78 -18.59 -1.16
N HIS A 253 -10.45 -18.58 0.00
CA HIS A 253 -10.55 -19.76 0.89
C HIS A 253 -11.99 -20.09 1.32
N GLY A 254 -12.96 -19.25 0.94
CA GLY A 254 -14.37 -19.45 1.25
C GLY A 254 -14.80 -18.94 2.63
N ARG A 255 -16.13 -18.95 2.86
CA ARG A 255 -16.75 -18.32 4.05
C ARG A 255 -16.37 -19.00 5.36
N LEU A 256 -16.25 -20.33 5.38
CA LEU A 256 -15.89 -21.08 6.59
C LEU A 256 -14.46 -20.78 7.02
N ALA A 257 -13.50 -20.81 6.08
CA ALA A 257 -12.11 -20.47 6.36
C ALA A 257 -11.98 -19.02 6.84
N ALA A 258 -12.73 -18.08 6.26
CA ALA A 258 -12.77 -16.70 6.72
C ALA A 258 -13.29 -16.58 8.16
N ALA A 259 -14.35 -17.32 8.51
CA ALA A 259 -14.88 -17.33 9.88
C ALA A 259 -13.86 -17.88 10.91
N ILE A 260 -13.18 -18.98 10.58
CA ILE A 260 -12.12 -19.53 11.41
C ILE A 260 -10.96 -18.53 11.55
N ALA A 261 -10.50 -17.94 10.44
CA ALA A 261 -9.41 -16.96 10.45
C ALA A 261 -9.74 -15.71 11.29
N ARG A 262 -11.01 -15.25 11.32
CA ARG A 262 -11.47 -14.16 12.20
C ARG A 262 -11.32 -14.53 13.68
N VAL A 263 -11.73 -15.75 14.06
CA VAL A 263 -11.61 -16.21 15.44
C VAL A 263 -10.15 -16.34 15.85
N LEU A 264 -9.30 -16.96 15.03
CA LEU A 264 -7.86 -17.09 15.28
C LEU A 264 -7.17 -15.72 15.35
N SER A 265 -7.56 -14.78 14.48
CA SER A 265 -7.05 -13.41 14.51
C SER A 265 -7.44 -12.70 15.81
N ALA A 266 -8.72 -12.75 16.19
CA ALA A 266 -9.19 -12.14 17.44
C ALA A 266 -8.47 -12.74 18.66
N TRP A 267 -8.36 -14.05 18.71
CA TRP A 267 -7.62 -14.76 19.77
C TRP A 267 -6.19 -14.25 19.89
N SER A 268 -5.49 -14.02 18.76
CA SER A 268 -4.11 -13.54 18.79
C SER A 268 -3.92 -12.18 19.49
N TYR A 269 -4.97 -11.37 19.59
CA TYR A 269 -4.94 -10.07 20.27
C TYR A 269 -5.32 -10.13 21.74
N VAL A 270 -6.06 -11.16 22.19
CA VAL A 270 -6.52 -11.26 23.59
C VAL A 270 -5.35 -11.35 24.57
N PRO A 271 -4.38 -12.29 24.42
CA PRO A 271 -3.23 -12.33 25.34
C PRO A 271 -2.38 -11.06 25.30
N ARG A 272 -2.28 -10.39 24.13
CA ARG A 272 -1.58 -9.10 24.01
C ARG A 272 -2.31 -8.00 24.79
N ALA A 273 -3.64 -7.98 24.75
CA ALA A 273 -4.44 -7.03 25.52
C ALA A 273 -4.26 -7.23 27.03
N LEU A 274 -4.22 -8.48 27.48
CA LEU A 274 -3.98 -8.80 28.89
C LEU A 274 -2.57 -8.46 29.32
N ALA A 275 -1.55 -8.81 28.53
CA ALA A 275 -0.17 -8.47 28.82
C ALA A 275 0.08 -6.95 28.85
N ALA A 276 -0.61 -6.20 27.99
CA ALA A 276 -0.51 -4.74 27.92
C ALA A 276 -1.02 -4.02 29.18
N ILE A 277 -1.76 -4.70 30.06
CA ILE A 277 -2.19 -4.11 31.34
C ILE A 277 -0.97 -3.82 32.24
N VAL A 278 0.06 -4.68 32.18
CA VAL A 278 1.26 -4.61 33.02
C VAL A 278 2.51 -4.17 32.26
N LEU A 279 2.50 -4.20 30.92
CA LEU A 279 3.66 -3.82 30.12
C LEU A 279 3.59 -2.33 29.75
N PRO A 280 4.62 -1.52 30.11
CA PRO A 280 4.66 -0.10 29.74
C PRO A 280 4.79 0.09 28.22
N GLY A 281 4.23 1.18 27.72
CA GLY A 281 4.27 1.53 26.28
C GLY A 281 3.23 0.79 25.41
N HIS A 282 2.44 -0.12 25.98
CA HIS A 282 1.37 -0.85 25.29
C HIS A 282 -0.02 -0.38 25.73
N SER A 283 -0.97 -0.35 24.79
CA SER A 283 -2.36 0.03 25.07
C SER A 283 -3.28 -1.20 25.02
N PRO A 284 -3.83 -1.66 26.16
CA PRO A 284 -4.81 -2.75 26.20
C PRO A 284 -6.02 -2.46 25.30
N GLY A 285 -6.51 -1.22 25.29
CA GLY A 285 -7.65 -0.80 24.48
C GLY A 285 -7.42 -0.94 22.99
N TRP A 286 -6.18 -0.72 22.51
CA TRP A 286 -5.80 -0.92 21.11
C TRP A 286 -5.89 -2.39 20.68
N TYR A 287 -5.37 -3.31 21.51
CA TYR A 287 -5.46 -4.74 21.23
C TYR A 287 -6.90 -5.26 21.31
N TRP A 288 -7.72 -4.77 22.27
CA TRP A 288 -9.14 -5.07 22.32
C TRP A 288 -9.91 -4.55 21.10
N LEU A 289 -9.54 -3.37 20.59
CA LEU A 289 -10.11 -2.85 19.34
C LEU A 289 -9.85 -3.82 18.19
N HIS A 290 -8.60 -4.27 18.01
CA HIS A 290 -8.25 -5.27 16.99
C HIS A 290 -9.04 -6.58 17.16
N ALA A 291 -9.13 -7.12 18.36
CA ALA A 291 -9.90 -8.35 18.63
C ALA A 291 -11.37 -8.22 18.23
N ARG A 292 -12.02 -7.11 18.61
CA ARG A 292 -13.42 -6.84 18.27
C ARG A 292 -13.62 -6.65 16.78
N ARG A 293 -12.72 -5.91 16.10
CA ARG A 293 -12.79 -5.68 14.65
C ARG A 293 -12.53 -6.95 13.87
N ALA A 294 -11.61 -7.80 14.31
CA ALA A 294 -11.36 -9.10 13.70
C ALA A 294 -12.62 -10.00 13.71
N LEU A 295 -13.36 -10.05 14.82
CA LEU A 295 -14.59 -10.84 14.90
C LEU A 295 -15.74 -10.28 14.08
N ARG A 296 -15.87 -8.94 13.99
CA ARG A 296 -17.00 -8.24 13.36
C ARG A 296 -16.52 -7.11 12.44
N PRO A 297 -15.77 -7.41 11.35
CA PRO A 297 -15.12 -6.40 10.51
C PRO A 297 -16.12 -5.47 9.80
N TRP A 298 -17.32 -5.94 9.53
CA TRP A 298 -18.34 -5.22 8.76
C TRP A 298 -19.36 -4.44 9.63
N ARG A 299 -19.17 -4.41 10.97
CA ARG A 299 -20.13 -3.76 11.88
C ARG A 299 -19.90 -2.26 12.06
N HIS A 300 -18.73 -1.77 11.76
CA HIS A 300 -18.31 -0.40 12.06
C HIS A 300 -17.76 0.28 10.80
N GLU A 301 -17.81 1.59 10.80
CA GLU A 301 -17.24 2.38 9.70
C GLU A 301 -15.72 2.16 9.56
N GLY A 302 -15.28 1.99 8.32
CA GLY A 302 -13.89 1.93 7.91
C GLY A 302 -13.47 3.18 7.14
N LEU A 303 -12.37 3.06 6.40
CA LEU A 303 -11.87 4.15 5.56
C LEU A 303 -12.73 4.37 4.32
N ALA A 304 -13.37 3.33 3.79
CA ALA A 304 -14.26 3.44 2.63
C ALA A 304 -15.44 4.37 2.91
N GLU A 305 -16.16 4.18 4.03
CA GLU A 305 -17.29 5.05 4.42
C GLU A 305 -16.83 6.47 4.75
N ALA A 306 -15.62 6.62 5.33
CA ALA A 306 -15.04 7.94 5.56
C ALA A 306 -14.76 8.69 4.24
N ALA A 307 -14.24 7.99 3.22
CA ALA A 307 -14.03 8.54 1.89
C ALA A 307 -15.36 8.92 1.21
N GLU A 308 -16.39 8.09 1.33
CA GLU A 308 -17.73 8.41 0.83
C GLU A 308 -18.33 9.64 1.51
N ALA A 309 -18.17 9.78 2.84
CA ALA A 309 -18.62 10.94 3.58
C ALA A 309 -17.86 12.21 3.15
N TYR A 310 -16.57 12.11 2.90
CA TYR A 310 -15.77 13.19 2.35
C TYR A 310 -16.25 13.59 0.94
N ASN A 311 -16.47 12.64 0.06
CA ASN A 311 -16.94 12.87 -1.31
C ASN A 311 -18.29 13.59 -1.34
N ARG A 312 -19.24 13.21 -0.47
CA ARG A 312 -20.52 13.91 -0.34
C ARG A 312 -20.31 15.39 0.02
N ARG A 313 -19.42 15.69 0.97
CA ARG A 313 -19.11 17.09 1.36
C ARG A 313 -18.50 17.90 0.22
N LEU A 314 -17.62 17.28 -0.58
CA LEU A 314 -17.04 17.93 -1.76
C LEU A 314 -18.10 18.30 -2.78
N THR A 315 -19.01 17.36 -3.10
CA THR A 315 -20.12 17.60 -4.03
C THR A 315 -21.03 18.71 -3.56
N ASP A 316 -21.39 18.72 -2.28
CA ASP A 316 -22.23 19.76 -1.68
C ASP A 316 -21.54 21.15 -1.71
N ALA A 317 -20.22 21.20 -1.43
CA ALA A 317 -19.44 22.43 -1.49
C ALA A 317 -19.32 22.97 -2.94
N GLN A 318 -19.09 22.08 -3.91
CA GLN A 318 -19.04 22.44 -5.32
C GLN A 318 -20.40 22.95 -5.83
N ALA A 319 -21.50 22.31 -5.42
CA ALA A 319 -22.85 22.74 -5.75
C ALA A 319 -23.17 24.13 -5.17
N ARG A 320 -22.79 24.39 -3.92
CA ARG A 320 -22.96 25.72 -3.29
C ARG A 320 -22.12 26.80 -3.99
N ALA A 321 -20.86 26.49 -4.33
CA ALA A 321 -19.98 27.43 -5.04
C ALA A 321 -20.46 27.70 -6.48
N ALA A 322 -21.11 26.75 -7.13
CA ALA A 322 -21.74 26.94 -8.43
C ALA A 322 -22.99 27.82 -8.33
N PHE A 323 -23.82 27.60 -7.30
CA PHE A 323 -25.03 28.40 -7.04
C PHE A 323 -24.69 29.88 -6.80
N ASN A 324 -23.73 30.15 -5.91
CA ASN A 324 -23.32 31.53 -5.59
C ASN A 324 -22.73 32.29 -6.78
N ARG A 325 -22.12 31.58 -7.77
CA ARG A 325 -21.59 32.20 -9.00
C ARG A 325 -22.67 32.58 -10.02
N VAL A 326 -23.88 32.10 -9.86
CA VAL A 326 -25.02 32.42 -10.74
C VAL A 326 -25.78 33.66 -10.20
N GLU A 327 -25.57 33.99 -8.90
CA GLU A 327 -26.22 35.16 -8.26
C GLU A 327 -25.36 36.44 -8.31
N ASP A 328 -24.05 36.34 -8.65
CA ASP A 328 -23.14 37.46 -8.94
C ASP A 328 -23.10 37.75 -10.47
#